data_bd26269fd094266a2b96350731e2a520
#
_entry.id   bd26269fd094266a2b96350731e2a520
#
_cell.length_a   1.000
_cell.length_b   1.000
_cell.length_c   1.000
_cell.angle_alpha   90.00
_cell.angle_beta   90.00
_cell.angle_gamma   90.00
#
_symmetry.space_group_name_H-M   'P 1'
#
loop_
_entity.id
_entity.type
_entity.pdbx_description
1 polymer ?
#
loop_
_entity_poly.entity_id
_entity_poly.type
_entity_poly.pdbx_seq_one_letter_code
_entity_poly.pdbx_strand_id
1 'polypeptide(L)'
;MTGLEKGSLKKAFCFLGTGRSMIIGLFSKWWAAQHGRQLGYAAAASGGIGILLLSSLTQILFLQNSDTWGEFTGGAIGLGVVSAVALLVVLPEFFTLRGHALLLEELKELESTSEIRRRKSEGNESATVLGAGHEASWTAFLESKGLRR
;
A
#
# COMPACT_ATOMS: atom_id res chain seq x y z
N MET A 1 48.14 7.94 -4.85
CA MET A 1 47.24 6.82 -5.17
C MET A 1 45.84 7.09 -4.56
N THR A 2 45.02 7.98 -5.09
CA THR A 2 43.67 8.32 -4.52
C THR A 2 42.68 8.88 -5.54
N GLY A 3 42.95 8.79 -6.83
CA GLY A 3 42.06 9.40 -7.86
C GLY A 3 41.09 8.44 -8.56
N LEU A 4 41.39 7.14 -8.60
CA LEU A 4 40.68 6.14 -9.40
C LEU A 4 39.45 5.53 -8.69
N GLU A 5 39.41 5.56 -7.36
CA GLU A 5 38.32 4.93 -6.58
C GLU A 5 37.04 5.77 -6.53
N LYS A 6 37.14 7.08 -6.50
CA LYS A 6 35.98 7.99 -6.46
C LYS A 6 35.16 8.00 -7.73
N GLY A 7 35.74 7.71 -8.87
CA GLY A 7 35.03 7.67 -10.17
C GLY A 7 34.16 6.43 -10.34
N SER A 8 34.60 5.28 -9.79
CA SER A 8 33.91 4.01 -9.89
C SER A 8 32.65 3.99 -8.99
N LEU A 9 32.75 4.52 -7.79
CA LEU A 9 31.63 4.62 -6.85
C LEU A 9 30.54 5.58 -7.36
N LYS A 10 30.88 6.71 -7.96
CA LYS A 10 29.88 7.60 -8.58
C LYS A 10 29.14 6.96 -9.75
N LYS A 11 29.80 6.18 -10.60
CA LYS A 11 29.17 5.45 -11.70
C LYS A 11 28.25 4.33 -11.20
N ALA A 12 28.63 3.59 -10.16
CA ALA A 12 27.79 2.56 -9.55
C ALA A 12 26.54 3.18 -8.89
N PHE A 13 26.68 4.34 -8.22
CA PHE A 13 25.54 5.04 -7.61
C PHE A 13 24.58 5.65 -8.65
N CYS A 14 25.08 6.14 -9.79
CA CYS A 14 24.25 6.61 -10.89
C CYS A 14 23.49 5.47 -11.57
N PHE A 15 24.11 4.29 -11.73
CA PHE A 15 23.46 3.12 -12.33
C PHE A 15 22.34 2.55 -11.45
N LEU A 16 22.52 2.53 -10.13
CA LEU A 16 21.47 2.17 -9.16
C LEU A 16 20.30 3.18 -9.14
N GLY A 17 20.58 4.47 -9.35
CA GLY A 17 19.55 5.51 -9.42
C GLY A 17 18.64 5.40 -10.64
N THR A 18 19.19 5.05 -11.79
CA THR A 18 18.42 4.99 -13.07
C THR A 18 17.50 3.78 -13.13
N GLY A 19 17.93 2.62 -12.64
CA GLY A 19 17.10 1.42 -12.55
C GLY A 19 15.93 1.58 -11.57
N ARG A 20 16.19 2.25 -10.44
CA ARG A 20 15.18 2.50 -9.40
C ARG A 20 14.06 3.43 -9.89
N SER A 21 14.38 4.46 -10.66
CA SER A 21 13.38 5.39 -11.21
C SER A 21 12.49 4.72 -12.28
N MET A 22 13.04 3.80 -13.07
CA MET A 22 12.29 3.09 -14.09
C MET A 22 11.29 2.08 -13.50
N ILE A 23 11.71 1.30 -12.49
CA ILE A 23 10.86 0.33 -11.80
C ILE A 23 9.74 1.05 -11.03
N ILE A 24 10.07 2.15 -10.34
CA ILE A 24 9.09 2.97 -9.62
C ILE A 24 8.10 3.59 -10.61
N GLY A 25 8.56 4.06 -11.77
CA GLY A 25 7.69 4.63 -12.80
C GLY A 25 6.75 3.61 -13.45
N LEU A 26 7.19 2.37 -13.67
CA LEU A 26 6.33 1.29 -14.17
C LEU A 26 5.31 0.85 -13.12
N PHE A 27 5.76 0.71 -11.87
CA PHE A 27 4.88 0.36 -10.76
C PHE A 27 3.82 1.43 -10.52
N SER A 28 4.20 2.71 -10.55
CA SER A 28 3.25 3.81 -10.36
C SER A 28 2.21 3.89 -11.48
N LYS A 29 2.58 3.63 -12.73
CA LYS A 29 1.64 3.55 -13.86
C LYS A 29 0.68 2.38 -13.73
N TRP A 30 1.19 1.21 -13.35
CA TRP A 30 0.35 0.04 -13.11
C TRP A 30 -0.60 0.27 -11.93
N TRP A 31 -0.09 0.86 -10.85
CA TRP A 31 -0.88 1.22 -9.66
C TRP A 31 -1.98 2.23 -9.98
N ALA A 32 -1.66 3.26 -10.77
CA ALA A 32 -2.65 4.23 -11.23
C ALA A 32 -3.72 3.61 -12.13
N ALA A 33 -3.37 2.61 -12.95
CA ALA A 33 -4.33 1.90 -13.78
C ALA A 33 -5.35 1.05 -12.99
N GLN A 34 -5.03 0.72 -11.71
CA GLN A 34 -5.93 0.02 -10.79
C GLN A 34 -6.80 0.96 -9.95
N HIS A 35 -6.93 2.22 -10.38
CA HIS A 35 -7.71 3.23 -9.66
C HIS A 35 -9.14 2.73 -9.38
N GLY A 36 -9.57 2.81 -8.12
CA GLY A 36 -10.85 2.28 -7.66
C GLY A 36 -10.83 0.85 -7.10
N ARG A 37 -9.73 0.08 -7.30
CA ARG A 37 -9.52 -1.26 -6.72
C ARG A 37 -8.30 -1.33 -5.80
N GLN A 38 -7.61 -0.21 -5.62
CA GLN A 38 -6.35 -0.12 -4.87
C GLN A 38 -6.50 -0.59 -3.43
N LEU A 39 -7.60 -0.24 -2.76
CA LEU A 39 -7.87 -0.69 -1.40
C LEU A 39 -7.93 -2.23 -1.30
N GLY A 40 -8.61 -2.89 -2.24
CA GLY A 40 -8.69 -4.36 -2.28
C GLY A 40 -7.34 -5.02 -2.54
N TYR A 41 -6.55 -4.47 -3.47
CA TYR A 41 -5.20 -4.97 -3.76
C TYR A 41 -4.24 -4.74 -2.59
N ALA A 42 -4.29 -3.56 -1.95
CA ALA A 42 -3.47 -3.28 -0.77
C ALA A 42 -3.84 -4.20 0.41
N ALA A 43 -5.14 -4.46 0.62
CA ALA A 43 -5.60 -5.40 1.64
C ALA A 43 -5.15 -6.84 1.34
N ALA A 44 -5.30 -7.31 0.11
CA ALA A 44 -4.88 -8.65 -0.30
C ALA A 44 -3.35 -8.82 -0.21
N ALA A 45 -2.58 -7.81 -0.66
CA ALA A 45 -1.13 -7.83 -0.59
C ALA A 45 -0.64 -7.83 0.87
N SER A 46 -1.16 -6.93 1.72
CA SER A 46 -0.77 -6.88 3.14
C SER A 46 -1.13 -8.17 3.88
N GLY A 47 -2.32 -8.74 3.62
CA GLY A 47 -2.74 -10.03 4.17
C GLY A 47 -1.85 -11.18 3.71
N GLY A 48 -1.58 -11.29 2.41
CA GLY A 48 -0.71 -12.33 1.84
C GLY A 48 0.72 -12.26 2.38
N ILE A 49 1.32 -11.06 2.40
CA ILE A 49 2.67 -10.85 2.94
C ILE A 49 2.69 -11.15 4.45
N GLY A 50 1.63 -10.78 5.18
CA GLY A 50 1.49 -11.09 6.60
C GLY A 50 1.47 -12.60 6.87
N ILE A 51 0.75 -13.39 6.06
CA ILE A 51 0.74 -14.86 6.14
C ILE A 51 2.13 -15.43 5.88
N LEU A 52 2.85 -14.94 4.86
CA LEU A 52 4.21 -15.37 4.57
C LEU A 52 5.16 -15.08 5.73
N LEU A 53 5.04 -13.91 6.36
CA LEU A 53 5.84 -13.54 7.52
C LEU A 53 5.55 -14.47 8.71
N LEU A 54 4.27 -14.74 9.01
CA LEU A 54 3.87 -15.65 10.07
C LEU A 54 4.36 -17.07 9.81
N SER A 55 4.26 -17.56 8.59
CA SER A 55 4.78 -18.88 8.20
C SER A 55 6.29 -18.97 8.39
N SER A 56 7.01 -17.92 7.99
CA SER A 56 8.46 -17.81 8.20
C SER A 56 8.82 -17.83 9.69
N LEU A 57 8.12 -17.06 10.52
CA LEU A 57 8.32 -17.05 11.98
C LEU A 57 8.03 -18.42 12.60
N THR A 58 6.95 -19.09 12.17
CA THR A 58 6.61 -20.44 12.63
C THR A 58 7.72 -21.43 12.29
N GLN A 59 8.26 -21.37 11.08
CA GLN A 59 9.39 -22.21 10.68
C GLN A 59 10.61 -21.98 11.58
N ILE A 60 10.97 -20.71 11.82
CA ILE A 60 12.15 -20.36 12.63
C ILE A 60 11.96 -20.74 14.10
N LEU A 61 10.77 -20.51 14.68
CA LEU A 61 10.56 -20.72 16.11
C LEU A 61 10.27 -22.17 16.50
N PHE A 62 9.59 -22.91 15.64
CA PHE A 62 9.07 -24.24 16.00
C PHE A 62 9.66 -25.38 15.18
N LEU A 63 10.05 -25.15 13.93
CA LEU A 63 10.42 -26.21 13.00
C LEU A 63 11.92 -26.27 12.70
N GLN A 64 12.73 -25.32 13.19
CA GLN A 64 14.17 -25.28 12.92
C GLN A 64 14.96 -26.53 13.41
N ASN A 65 14.47 -27.16 14.47
CA ASN A 65 15.12 -28.36 15.06
C ASN A 65 14.49 -29.69 14.58
N SER A 66 13.58 -29.63 13.60
CA SER A 66 12.95 -30.82 13.02
C SER A 66 13.87 -31.45 11.98
N ASP A 67 14.02 -32.77 12.02
CA ASP A 67 14.83 -33.53 11.05
C ASP A 67 14.36 -33.38 9.60
N THR A 68 13.06 -33.11 9.41
CA THR A 68 12.45 -32.98 8.09
C THR A 68 12.38 -31.55 7.58
N TRP A 69 12.16 -30.59 8.48
CA TRP A 69 11.87 -29.19 8.14
C TRP A 69 13.00 -28.22 8.45
N GLY A 70 14.00 -28.66 9.24
CA GLY A 70 15.12 -27.80 9.65
C GLY A 70 15.95 -27.26 8.48
N GLU A 71 16.06 -28.02 7.38
CA GLU A 71 16.80 -27.60 6.18
C GLU A 71 16.22 -26.32 5.52
N PHE A 72 14.92 -26.06 5.71
CA PHE A 72 14.25 -24.88 5.14
C PHE A 72 14.42 -23.61 5.97
N THR A 73 15.07 -23.68 7.14
CA THR A 73 15.21 -22.54 8.06
C THR A 73 15.96 -21.37 7.41
N GLY A 74 17.00 -21.63 6.61
CA GLY A 74 17.70 -20.57 5.88
C GLY A 74 16.82 -19.81 4.88
N GLY A 75 15.99 -20.55 4.14
CA GLY A 75 15.00 -19.96 3.24
C GLY A 75 13.92 -19.18 3.99
N ALA A 76 13.48 -19.69 5.14
CA ALA A 76 12.50 -19.01 5.98
C ALA A 76 13.03 -17.68 6.52
N ILE A 77 14.28 -17.60 6.93
CA ILE A 77 14.91 -16.35 7.37
C ILE A 77 14.88 -15.32 6.23
N GLY A 78 15.33 -15.73 5.04
CA GLY A 78 15.30 -14.85 3.85
C GLY A 78 13.89 -14.37 3.52
N LEU A 79 12.91 -15.27 3.50
CA LEU A 79 11.51 -14.95 3.25
C LEU A 79 10.94 -14.01 4.33
N GLY A 80 11.27 -14.23 5.58
CA GLY A 80 10.87 -13.39 6.71
C GLY A 80 11.36 -11.95 6.56
N VAL A 81 12.65 -11.77 6.24
CA VAL A 81 13.23 -10.43 6.03
C VAL A 81 12.57 -9.72 4.86
N VAL A 82 12.41 -10.39 3.71
CA VAL A 82 11.76 -9.80 2.52
C VAL A 82 10.31 -9.43 2.83
N SER A 83 9.56 -10.31 3.51
CA SER A 83 8.16 -10.05 3.90
C SER A 83 8.05 -8.90 4.89
N ALA A 84 8.95 -8.78 5.87
CA ALA A 84 8.97 -7.67 6.82
C ALA A 84 9.20 -6.32 6.11
N VAL A 85 10.19 -6.25 5.22
CA VAL A 85 10.47 -5.04 4.42
C VAL A 85 9.28 -4.69 3.52
N ALA A 86 8.68 -5.68 2.86
CA ALA A 86 7.52 -5.47 2.01
C ALA A 86 6.31 -4.93 2.80
N LEU A 87 6.07 -5.44 4.02
CA LEU A 87 5.01 -4.92 4.90
C LEU A 87 5.24 -3.46 5.29
N LEU A 88 6.48 -3.06 5.60
CA LEU A 88 6.79 -1.66 5.93
C LEU A 88 6.45 -0.70 4.78
N VAL A 89 6.44 -1.17 3.54
CA VAL A 89 6.06 -0.36 2.37
C VAL A 89 4.55 -0.40 2.12
N VAL A 90 3.91 -1.57 2.23
CA VAL A 90 2.50 -1.76 1.85
C VAL A 90 1.53 -1.32 2.95
N LEU A 91 1.88 -1.51 4.22
CA LEU A 91 0.98 -1.18 5.34
C LEU A 91 0.61 0.30 5.41
N PRO A 92 1.52 1.28 5.29
CA PRO A 92 1.15 2.70 5.33
C PRO A 92 0.15 3.06 4.24
N GLU A 93 0.35 2.55 3.02
CA GLU A 93 -0.57 2.78 1.90
C GLU A 93 -1.96 2.20 2.19
N PHE A 94 -2.01 0.97 2.70
CA PHE A 94 -3.27 0.33 3.10
C PHE A 94 -4.01 1.14 4.18
N PHE A 95 -3.30 1.60 5.22
CA PHE A 95 -3.94 2.39 6.28
C PHE A 95 -4.43 3.74 5.78
N THR A 96 -3.70 4.39 4.88
CA THR A 96 -4.12 5.65 4.25
C THR A 96 -5.40 5.45 3.45
N LEU A 97 -5.45 4.47 2.56
CA LEU A 97 -6.64 4.16 1.76
C LEU A 97 -7.83 3.76 2.65
N ARG A 98 -7.59 2.95 3.68
CA ARG A 98 -8.64 2.57 4.63
C ARG A 98 -9.15 3.78 5.42
N GLY A 99 -8.29 4.71 5.81
CA GLY A 99 -8.68 5.96 6.46
C GLY A 99 -9.65 6.79 5.62
N HIS A 100 -9.36 6.95 4.33
CA HIS A 100 -10.26 7.63 3.40
C HIS A 100 -11.58 6.88 3.21
N ALA A 101 -11.57 5.55 3.19
CA ALA A 101 -12.80 4.76 3.08
C ALA A 101 -13.70 4.93 4.31
N LEU A 102 -13.12 4.84 5.53
CA LEU A 102 -13.85 5.05 6.78
C LEU A 102 -14.40 6.48 6.89
N LEU A 103 -13.63 7.48 6.46
CA LEU A 103 -14.09 8.88 6.44
C LEU A 103 -15.30 9.05 5.52
N LEU A 104 -15.32 8.43 4.34
CA LEU A 104 -16.47 8.48 3.45
C LEU A 104 -17.68 7.76 4.05
N GLU A 105 -17.49 6.67 4.76
CA GLU A 105 -18.55 5.94 5.45
C GLU A 105 -19.15 6.82 6.57
N GLU A 106 -18.31 7.39 7.43
CA GLU A 106 -18.71 8.35 8.47
C GLU A 106 -19.53 9.52 7.88
N LEU A 107 -19.04 10.12 6.78
CA LEU A 107 -19.73 11.23 6.14
C LEU A 107 -21.09 10.84 5.55
N LYS A 108 -21.27 9.59 5.11
CA LYS A 108 -22.55 9.10 4.59
C LYS A 108 -23.56 8.81 5.71
N GLU A 109 -23.10 8.55 6.91
CA GLU A 109 -23.95 8.34 8.09
C GLU A 109 -24.49 9.66 8.67
N LEU A 110 -23.88 10.81 8.30
CA LEU A 110 -24.34 12.11 8.76
C LEU A 110 -25.74 12.43 8.22
N GLU A 111 -26.66 12.77 9.12
CA GLU A 111 -28.00 13.22 8.75
C GLU A 111 -28.06 14.72 8.45
N SER A 112 -27.21 15.53 9.08
CA SER A 112 -27.18 16.98 8.97
C SER A 112 -26.57 17.45 7.64
N THR A 113 -27.40 18.05 6.78
CA THR A 113 -26.97 18.64 5.50
C THR A 113 -25.98 19.80 5.68
N SER A 114 -26.07 20.54 6.78
CA SER A 114 -25.13 21.63 7.10
C SER A 114 -23.73 21.12 7.41
N GLU A 115 -23.62 19.99 8.11
CA GLU A 115 -22.35 19.36 8.45
C GLU A 115 -21.72 18.69 7.22
N ILE A 116 -22.52 17.97 6.42
CA ILE A 116 -22.08 17.41 5.15
C ILE A 116 -21.53 18.51 4.22
N ARG A 117 -22.20 19.67 4.15
CA ARG A 117 -21.75 20.81 3.35
C ARG A 117 -20.39 21.35 3.83
N ARG A 118 -20.16 21.42 5.14
CA ARG A 118 -18.91 21.89 5.73
C ARG A 118 -17.75 20.94 5.42
N ARG A 119 -17.99 19.63 5.48
CA ARG A 119 -16.98 18.58 5.24
C ARG A 119 -16.98 18.03 3.81
N LYS A 120 -17.69 18.66 2.90
CA LYS A 120 -17.81 18.22 1.49
C LYS A 120 -16.47 18.14 0.77
N SER A 121 -15.53 19.05 1.05
CA SER A 121 -14.18 19.03 0.46
C SER A 121 -13.39 17.79 0.88
N GLU A 122 -13.45 17.40 2.15
CA GLU A 122 -12.81 16.19 2.69
C GLU A 122 -13.38 14.93 2.02
N GLY A 123 -14.71 14.88 1.86
CA GLY A 123 -15.38 13.78 1.17
C GLY A 123 -15.01 13.69 -0.32
N ASN A 124 -14.92 14.82 -1.02
CA ASN A 124 -14.49 14.84 -2.42
C ASN A 124 -13.04 14.34 -2.57
N GLU A 125 -12.12 14.82 -1.73
CA GLU A 125 -10.72 14.40 -1.74
C GLU A 125 -10.61 12.89 -1.49
N SER A 126 -11.28 12.38 -0.45
CA SER A 126 -11.28 10.97 -0.12
C SER A 126 -11.87 10.10 -1.22
N ALA A 127 -12.97 10.56 -1.85
CA ALA A 127 -13.58 9.87 -2.98
C ALA A 127 -12.63 9.79 -4.18
N THR A 128 -11.91 10.88 -4.48
CA THR A 128 -10.93 10.93 -5.57
C THR A 128 -9.74 10.01 -5.30
N VAL A 129 -9.22 9.97 -4.08
CA VAL A 129 -8.13 9.07 -3.69
C VAL A 129 -8.54 7.60 -3.84
N LEU A 130 -9.77 7.24 -3.47
CA LEU A 130 -10.27 5.87 -3.56
C LEU A 130 -10.70 5.46 -4.98
N GLY A 131 -11.00 6.43 -5.85
CA GLY A 131 -11.28 6.24 -7.27
C GLY A 131 -12.74 6.12 -7.68
N ALA A 132 -12.96 5.84 -8.96
CA ALA A 132 -14.22 6.04 -9.68
C ALA A 132 -15.47 5.44 -9.00
N GLY A 133 -15.38 4.26 -8.40
CA GLY A 133 -16.50 3.62 -7.70
C GLY A 133 -16.94 4.41 -6.47
N HIS A 134 -15.99 4.94 -5.70
CA HIS A 134 -16.25 5.76 -4.53
C HIS A 134 -16.69 7.17 -4.90
N GLU A 135 -16.12 7.73 -5.97
CA GLU A 135 -16.57 9.03 -6.52
C GLU A 135 -18.03 8.99 -6.98
N ALA A 136 -18.42 7.95 -7.72
CA ALA A 136 -19.80 7.78 -8.16
C ALA A 136 -20.77 7.64 -6.98
N SER A 137 -20.40 6.82 -5.99
CA SER A 137 -21.19 6.60 -4.78
C SER A 137 -21.31 7.88 -3.92
N TRP A 138 -20.23 8.65 -3.79
CA TRP A 138 -20.22 9.91 -3.07
C TRP A 138 -21.07 10.98 -3.80
N THR A 139 -20.94 11.06 -5.12
CA THR A 139 -21.73 11.98 -5.93
C THR A 139 -23.22 11.66 -5.84
N ALA A 140 -23.63 10.40 -5.93
CA ALA A 140 -25.01 9.97 -5.76
C ALA A 140 -25.55 10.31 -4.36
N PHE A 141 -24.72 10.15 -3.31
CA PHE A 141 -25.09 10.56 -1.95
C PHE A 141 -25.30 12.08 -1.85
N LEU A 142 -24.41 12.90 -2.42
CA LEU A 142 -24.58 14.36 -2.43
C LEU A 142 -25.84 14.80 -3.22
N GLU A 143 -26.17 14.10 -4.31
CA GLU A 143 -27.41 14.33 -5.05
C GLU A 143 -28.66 14.05 -4.21
N SER A 144 -28.66 12.92 -3.50
CA SER A 144 -29.79 12.54 -2.62
C SER A 144 -30.02 13.55 -1.50
N LYS A 145 -28.97 14.26 -1.06
CA LYS A 145 -29.05 15.33 -0.04
C LYS A 145 -29.26 16.73 -0.64
N GLY A 146 -29.39 16.86 -1.96
CA GLY A 146 -29.57 18.16 -2.65
C GLY A 146 -28.33 19.07 -2.60
N LEU A 147 -27.15 18.50 -2.40
CA LEU A 147 -25.89 19.23 -2.24
C LEU A 147 -24.99 19.23 -3.49
N ARG A 148 -25.47 18.67 -4.61
CA ARG A 148 -24.76 18.71 -5.89
C ARG A 148 -24.91 20.09 -6.52
N ARG A 149 -23.83 20.88 -6.51
CA ARG A 149 -23.61 22.05 -7.36
C ARG A 149 -22.16 22.14 -7.72
#